data_c113d9cd9febdf8a70fb001cd9e2aa25
#
_entry.id   c113d9cd9febdf8a70fb001cd9e2aa25
#
_cell.length_a   1.000
_cell.length_b   1.000
_cell.length_c   1.000
_cell.angle_alpha   90.00
_cell.angle_beta   90.00
_cell.angle_gamma   90.00
#
_symmetry.space_group_name_H-M   'P 1'
#
loop_
_entity.id
_entity.type
_entity.pdbx_description
1 polymer ?
#
loop_
_entity_poly.entity_id
_entity_poly.type
_entity_poly.pdbx_seq_one_letter_code
_entity_poly.pdbx_strand_id
1 'polypeptide(L)'
;MSVVFALATPASRSALCVFRVTGAGCLDCLPDIFNLAPEKPRTFYNRLLVGSDGVIDSVGVVFFEGSNSYTGEDSFEVFAHGGLAIMNSIVGLFEEIGFDEAGPGEFTKRSFLNDKLSLSQAESVSDAINATRKDVLKVALNSLAGGFAAEVFGFADRVDGVRKFVEGSIDFSDEDYDFINDGGVVESLEVLCADFGGFVSSCYVSAENESKKSVLFVGPPNSGKSSLFNRLLGFDRALVSDSAGTTRDLIESEVFYNNSSFGIIDSAGIRKTEDKIEKDGVELALGKIKKADVVVAVFDSEDVAMKNELAALALDKPFLTVLNKIDLDVAGDEGVFDFALSAKTGAGISDFKNCISNLFKHTKVGDQKYFARSRHVRLFDSCLTSLQDSMIKIKAGEDLDLAAEDLRLARVSLDDVVGVKTSDSLLGDIFNDFCIGK
;
A
#
# COMPACT_ATOMS: atom_id res chain seq x y z
N MET A 1 14.85 -23.20 -1.52
CA MET A 1 14.49 -22.30 -0.39
C MET A 1 13.84 -23.15 0.69
N SER A 2 13.96 -22.77 2.00
CA SER A 2 13.28 -23.46 3.10
C SER A 2 11.75 -23.37 2.93
N VAL A 3 11.01 -24.26 3.58
CA VAL A 3 9.57 -24.14 3.69
C VAL A 3 9.25 -23.03 4.69
N VAL A 4 8.37 -22.11 4.28
CA VAL A 4 7.93 -21.01 5.13
C VAL A 4 6.42 -21.00 5.28
N PHE A 5 5.96 -20.50 6.43
CA PHE A 5 4.55 -20.30 6.71
C PHE A 5 4.26 -18.88 7.23
N ALA A 6 3.03 -18.43 7.10
CA ALA A 6 2.57 -17.20 7.74
C ALA A 6 1.07 -17.22 8.02
N LEU A 7 0.66 -16.49 9.04
CA LEU A 7 -0.73 -16.09 9.24
C LEU A 7 -1.07 -14.96 8.25
N ALA A 8 -1.94 -15.24 7.28
CA ALA A 8 -2.32 -14.30 6.21
C ALA A 8 -3.49 -13.38 6.58
N THR A 9 -4.10 -13.58 7.74
CA THR A 9 -5.16 -12.74 8.30
C THR A 9 -4.66 -12.01 9.55
N PRO A 10 -5.30 -10.91 9.99
CA PRO A 10 -4.91 -10.25 11.23
C PRO A 10 -4.90 -11.20 12.43
N ALA A 11 -3.91 -11.05 13.32
CA ALA A 11 -3.73 -11.85 14.53
C ALA A 11 -4.73 -11.43 15.63
N SER A 12 -6.02 -11.38 15.31
CA SER A 12 -7.11 -11.00 16.20
C SER A 12 -8.23 -12.03 16.18
N ARG A 13 -9.10 -12.03 17.20
CA ARG A 13 -10.27 -12.93 17.25
C ARG A 13 -11.19 -12.65 16.06
N SER A 14 -11.44 -13.68 15.27
CA SER A 14 -12.28 -13.64 14.07
C SER A 14 -13.03 -14.94 13.89
N ALA A 15 -13.96 -14.99 12.94
CA ALA A 15 -14.63 -16.25 12.60
C ALA A 15 -13.66 -17.26 11.98
N LEU A 16 -12.74 -16.78 11.15
CA LEU A 16 -11.73 -17.60 10.45
C LEU A 16 -10.36 -16.92 10.52
N CYS A 17 -9.31 -17.73 10.53
CA CYS A 17 -7.94 -17.33 10.21
C CYS A 17 -7.41 -18.18 9.06
N VAL A 18 -6.47 -17.63 8.30
CA VAL A 18 -5.87 -18.30 7.15
C VAL A 18 -4.36 -18.34 7.34
N PHE A 19 -3.80 -19.53 7.31
CA PHE A 19 -2.36 -19.73 7.21
C PHE A 19 -1.99 -20.10 5.78
N ARG A 20 -0.84 -19.62 5.33
CA ARG A 20 -0.21 -19.97 4.07
C ARG A 20 1.11 -20.65 4.33
N VAL A 21 1.41 -21.66 3.53
CA VAL A 21 2.68 -22.39 3.56
C VAL A 21 3.17 -22.53 2.13
N THR A 22 4.47 -22.33 1.90
CA THR A 22 5.10 -22.54 0.59
C THR A 22 6.54 -23.00 0.73
N GLY A 23 7.01 -23.76 -0.24
CA GLY A 23 8.38 -24.25 -0.34
C GLY A 23 8.44 -25.70 -0.81
N ALA A 24 9.62 -26.11 -1.29
CA ALA A 24 9.84 -27.46 -1.77
C ALA A 24 9.64 -28.48 -0.63
N GLY A 25 8.78 -29.48 -0.87
CA GLY A 25 8.45 -30.52 0.10
C GLY A 25 7.41 -30.14 1.15
N CYS A 26 6.80 -28.95 1.07
CA CYS A 26 5.78 -28.54 2.03
C CYS A 26 4.53 -29.44 1.99
N LEU A 27 4.27 -30.13 0.89
CA LEU A 27 3.13 -31.05 0.77
C LEU A 27 3.37 -32.41 1.42
N ASP A 28 4.60 -32.74 1.77
CA ASP A 28 4.96 -34.03 2.38
C ASP A 28 4.35 -34.22 3.78
N CYS A 29 4.05 -33.12 4.48
CA CYS A 29 3.43 -33.18 5.82
C CYS A 29 1.90 -33.40 5.78
N LEU A 30 1.23 -33.23 4.62
CA LEU A 30 -0.23 -33.28 4.54
C LEU A 30 -0.84 -34.60 5.04
N PRO A 31 -0.26 -35.78 4.74
CA PRO A 31 -0.78 -37.04 5.29
C PRO A 31 -0.73 -37.10 6.81
N ASP A 32 0.32 -36.56 7.42
CA ASP A 32 0.58 -36.68 8.86
C ASP A 32 -0.31 -35.72 9.67
N ILE A 33 -0.39 -34.45 9.25
CA ILE A 33 -1.09 -33.41 10.03
C ILE A 33 -2.58 -33.30 9.67
N PHE A 34 -3.00 -33.70 8.46
CA PHE A 34 -4.41 -33.63 8.03
C PHE A 34 -5.04 -35.00 7.72
N ASN A 35 -4.29 -36.10 7.86
CA ASN A 35 -4.71 -37.40 7.35
C ASN A 35 -5.22 -37.29 5.90
N LEU A 36 -4.51 -36.54 5.06
CA LEU A 36 -4.86 -36.19 3.70
C LEU A 36 -3.76 -36.68 2.74
N ALA A 37 -4.01 -37.77 2.03
CA ALA A 37 -3.23 -38.04 0.83
C ALA A 37 -3.64 -37.00 -0.24
N PRO A 38 -2.68 -36.20 -0.76
CA PRO A 38 -3.00 -35.19 -1.78
C PRO A 38 -3.45 -35.88 -3.07
N GLU A 39 -4.76 -35.88 -3.35
CA GLU A 39 -5.32 -36.53 -4.52
C GLU A 39 -5.51 -35.54 -5.68
N LYS A 40 -6.03 -34.34 -5.36
CA LYS A 40 -6.38 -33.36 -6.38
C LYS A 40 -6.06 -31.93 -5.92
N PRO A 41 -5.10 -31.25 -6.59
CA PRO A 41 -4.79 -29.86 -6.26
C PRO A 41 -5.98 -28.92 -6.52
N ARG A 42 -5.99 -27.76 -5.88
CA ARG A 42 -7.03 -26.73 -5.98
C ARG A 42 -8.43 -27.22 -5.59
N THR A 43 -8.49 -28.25 -4.76
CA THR A 43 -9.73 -28.76 -4.21
C THR A 43 -9.77 -28.45 -2.72
N PHE A 44 -10.92 -27.97 -2.24
CA PHE A 44 -11.12 -27.69 -0.83
C PHE A 44 -11.47 -28.97 -0.08
N TYR A 45 -10.65 -29.33 0.91
CA TYR A 45 -10.84 -30.49 1.75
C TYR A 45 -11.17 -30.03 3.18
N ASN A 46 -12.21 -30.62 3.78
CA ASN A 46 -12.48 -30.45 5.20
C ASN A 46 -11.80 -31.60 5.97
N ARG A 47 -10.89 -31.27 6.89
CA ARG A 47 -10.06 -32.24 7.65
C ARG A 47 -9.89 -31.79 9.10
N LEU A 48 -9.51 -32.75 9.95
CA LEU A 48 -9.01 -32.43 11.28
C LEU A 48 -7.53 -32.11 11.15
N LEU A 49 -7.11 -30.99 11.74
CA LEU A 49 -5.71 -30.65 11.92
C LEU A 49 -5.25 -31.27 13.24
N VAL A 50 -4.22 -32.10 13.17
CA VAL A 50 -3.71 -32.87 14.31
C VAL A 50 -2.27 -32.47 14.59
N GLY A 51 -1.97 -32.13 15.83
CA GLY A 51 -0.63 -31.89 16.36
C GLY A 51 -0.21 -32.97 17.35
N SER A 52 0.94 -32.80 17.97
CA SER A 52 1.51 -33.72 18.98
C SER A 52 0.56 -33.97 20.15
N ASP A 53 -0.20 -32.97 20.59
CA ASP A 53 -1.15 -33.05 21.71
C ASP A 53 -2.58 -33.46 21.31
N GLY A 54 -2.81 -33.81 20.03
CA GLY A 54 -4.11 -34.24 19.51
C GLY A 54 -4.71 -33.27 18.51
N VAL A 55 -6.05 -33.26 18.41
CA VAL A 55 -6.78 -32.42 17.45
C VAL A 55 -6.70 -30.95 17.85
N ILE A 56 -6.19 -30.12 16.95
CA ILE A 56 -6.13 -28.66 17.10
C ILE A 56 -7.44 -28.02 16.69
N ASP A 57 -7.94 -28.35 15.46
CA ASP A 57 -9.16 -27.78 14.90
C ASP A 57 -9.74 -28.64 13.75
N SER A 58 -10.97 -28.32 13.35
CA SER A 58 -11.56 -28.80 12.09
C SER A 58 -11.41 -27.72 11.03
N VAL A 59 -10.56 -27.95 10.05
CA VAL A 59 -10.08 -26.95 9.11
C VAL A 59 -10.44 -27.26 7.66
N GLY A 60 -10.51 -26.21 6.84
CA GLY A 60 -10.43 -26.34 5.40
C GLY A 60 -8.97 -26.32 4.96
N VAL A 61 -8.59 -27.15 4.00
CA VAL A 61 -7.26 -27.13 3.40
C VAL A 61 -7.33 -27.18 1.88
N VAL A 62 -6.50 -26.37 1.23
CA VAL A 62 -6.32 -26.37 -0.23
C VAL A 62 -4.82 -26.41 -0.51
N PHE A 63 -4.38 -27.26 -1.42
CA PHE A 63 -2.99 -27.30 -1.84
C PHE A 63 -2.83 -27.00 -3.33
N PHE A 64 -1.64 -26.53 -3.69
CA PHE A 64 -1.27 -26.11 -5.04
C PHE A 64 0.11 -26.68 -5.36
N GLU A 65 0.26 -27.24 -6.56
CA GLU A 65 1.49 -27.87 -7.01
C GLU A 65 2.31 -26.89 -7.87
N GLY A 66 3.57 -26.68 -7.51
CA GLY A 66 4.61 -26.01 -8.28
C GLY A 66 4.15 -24.75 -9.01
N SER A 67 4.36 -24.73 -10.32
CA SER A 67 4.06 -23.55 -11.16
C SER A 67 2.59 -23.08 -11.15
N ASN A 68 1.68 -23.88 -10.63
CA ASN A 68 0.26 -23.52 -10.51
C ASN A 68 -0.08 -22.82 -9.19
N SER A 69 0.88 -22.62 -8.30
CA SER A 69 0.74 -21.84 -7.07
C SER A 69 0.97 -20.34 -7.29
N TYR A 70 0.73 -19.54 -6.28
CA TYR A 70 1.06 -18.11 -6.27
C TYR A 70 2.56 -17.88 -6.32
N THR A 71 3.33 -18.61 -5.52
CA THR A 71 4.78 -18.46 -5.39
C THR A 71 5.59 -19.16 -6.50
N GLY A 72 4.95 -20.03 -7.28
CA GLY A 72 5.65 -20.91 -8.22
C GLY A 72 6.26 -22.15 -7.58
N GLU A 73 6.16 -22.29 -6.25
CA GLU A 73 6.56 -23.47 -5.47
C GLU A 73 5.33 -24.23 -5.02
N ASP A 74 5.50 -25.47 -4.52
CA ASP A 74 4.43 -26.16 -3.82
C ASP A 74 3.92 -25.31 -2.65
N SER A 75 2.62 -25.32 -2.45
CA SER A 75 2.02 -24.53 -1.37
C SER A 75 0.69 -25.11 -0.92
N PHE A 76 0.30 -24.77 0.31
CA PHE A 76 -1.05 -25.03 0.79
C PHE A 76 -1.56 -23.89 1.69
N GLU A 77 -2.87 -23.80 1.80
CA GLU A 77 -3.57 -22.84 2.66
C GLU A 77 -4.46 -23.61 3.63
N VAL A 78 -4.46 -23.16 4.89
CA VAL A 78 -5.27 -23.70 6.00
C VAL A 78 -6.25 -22.64 6.46
N PHE A 79 -7.53 -22.99 6.44
CA PHE A 79 -8.64 -22.14 6.88
C PHE A 79 -9.14 -22.70 8.22
N ALA A 80 -8.76 -22.09 9.32
CA ALA A 80 -9.09 -22.51 10.68
C ALA A 80 -10.00 -21.49 11.37
N HIS A 81 -10.55 -21.86 12.53
CA HIS A 81 -11.27 -20.89 13.36
C HIS A 81 -10.31 -19.84 13.94
N GLY A 82 -10.74 -18.57 13.94
CA GLY A 82 -9.94 -17.40 14.33
C GLY A 82 -9.80 -17.21 15.85
N GLY A 83 -9.54 -18.30 16.59
CA GLY A 83 -9.24 -18.26 18.03
C GLY A 83 -7.74 -18.12 18.28
N LEU A 84 -7.34 -17.25 19.23
CA LEU A 84 -5.90 -17.03 19.52
C LEU A 84 -5.18 -18.33 19.93
N ALA A 85 -5.84 -19.21 20.70
CA ALA A 85 -5.25 -20.50 21.09
C ALA A 85 -5.03 -21.40 19.87
N ILE A 86 -5.98 -21.42 18.92
CA ILE A 86 -5.87 -22.20 17.68
C ILE A 86 -4.72 -21.66 16.83
N MET A 87 -4.64 -20.33 16.65
CA MET A 87 -3.55 -19.69 15.89
C MET A 87 -2.19 -20.08 16.47
N ASN A 88 -2.00 -19.96 17.79
CA ASN A 88 -0.75 -20.31 18.46
C ASN A 88 -0.43 -21.81 18.33
N SER A 89 -1.44 -22.70 18.41
CA SER A 89 -1.23 -24.15 18.23
C SER A 89 -0.81 -24.49 16.80
N ILE A 90 -1.33 -23.77 15.79
CA ILE A 90 -0.95 -23.96 14.38
C ILE A 90 0.48 -23.47 14.15
N VAL A 91 0.86 -22.31 14.70
CA VAL A 91 2.25 -21.82 14.65
C VAL A 91 3.19 -22.85 15.27
N GLY A 92 2.92 -23.30 16.49
CA GLY A 92 3.75 -24.31 17.18
C GLY A 92 3.87 -25.62 16.38
N LEU A 93 2.77 -26.09 15.76
CA LEU A 93 2.81 -27.28 14.91
C LEU A 93 3.74 -27.09 13.70
N PHE A 94 3.66 -25.94 13.01
CA PHE A 94 4.50 -25.69 11.84
C PHE A 94 5.98 -25.53 12.20
N GLU A 95 6.30 -24.92 13.36
CA GLU A 95 7.66 -24.87 13.91
C GLU A 95 8.17 -26.26 14.29
N GLU A 96 7.33 -27.12 14.93
CA GLU A 96 7.70 -28.49 15.30
C GLU A 96 8.07 -29.37 14.09
N ILE A 97 7.40 -29.18 12.96
CA ILE A 97 7.71 -29.90 11.71
C ILE A 97 8.85 -29.26 10.90
N GLY A 98 9.47 -28.17 11.42
CA GLY A 98 10.66 -27.56 10.87
C GLY A 98 10.39 -26.51 9.77
N PHE A 99 9.22 -25.88 9.78
CA PHE A 99 8.92 -24.76 8.89
C PHE A 99 9.33 -23.44 9.55
N ASP A 100 9.85 -22.51 8.77
CA ASP A 100 10.25 -21.19 9.24
C ASP A 100 9.09 -20.19 9.11
N GLU A 101 8.96 -19.23 10.03
CA GLU A 101 8.01 -18.15 9.88
C GLU A 101 8.46 -17.18 8.75
N ALA A 102 7.56 -16.86 7.84
CA ALA A 102 7.86 -16.00 6.70
C ALA A 102 8.02 -14.52 7.12
N GLY A 103 9.02 -13.86 6.57
CA GLY A 103 9.16 -12.41 6.69
C GLY A 103 8.12 -11.63 5.88
N PRO A 104 8.13 -10.29 6.01
CA PRO A 104 7.29 -9.41 5.18
C PRO A 104 7.51 -9.65 3.70
N GLY A 105 6.43 -9.78 2.91
CA GLY A 105 6.49 -9.92 1.46
C GLY A 105 7.11 -11.20 0.92
N GLU A 106 7.45 -12.19 1.76
CA GLU A 106 8.20 -13.39 1.36
C GLU A 106 7.50 -14.19 0.24
N PHE A 107 6.18 -14.34 0.28
CA PHE A 107 5.43 -15.05 -0.74
C PHE A 107 5.47 -14.33 -2.10
N THR A 108 5.32 -12.99 -2.09
CA THR A 108 5.39 -12.18 -3.31
C THR A 108 6.81 -12.10 -3.84
N LYS A 109 7.82 -12.07 -2.96
CA LYS A 109 9.24 -12.15 -3.34
C LYS A 109 9.55 -13.46 -4.05
N ARG A 110 9.08 -14.59 -3.53
CA ARG A 110 9.23 -15.90 -4.20
C ARG A 110 8.50 -15.94 -5.54
N SER A 111 7.30 -15.35 -5.61
CA SER A 111 6.57 -15.20 -6.87
C SER A 111 7.38 -14.43 -7.92
N PHE A 112 8.06 -13.36 -7.53
CA PHE A 112 8.98 -12.61 -8.40
C PHE A 112 10.22 -13.45 -8.77
N LEU A 113 10.89 -14.09 -7.80
CA LEU A 113 12.08 -14.91 -8.04
C LEU A 113 11.81 -16.14 -8.94
N ASN A 114 10.57 -16.61 -8.97
CA ASN A 114 10.11 -17.73 -9.81
C ASN A 114 9.42 -17.24 -11.10
N ASP A 115 9.67 -16.00 -11.54
CA ASP A 115 9.17 -15.41 -12.79
C ASP A 115 7.65 -15.44 -12.95
N LYS A 116 6.89 -15.46 -11.82
CA LYS A 116 5.43 -15.39 -11.82
C LYS A 116 4.92 -13.96 -11.95
N LEU A 117 5.67 -13.02 -11.42
CA LEU A 117 5.40 -11.58 -11.42
C LEU A 117 6.66 -10.81 -11.80
N SER A 118 6.53 -9.72 -12.55
CA SER A 118 7.58 -8.72 -12.63
C SER A 118 7.70 -7.95 -11.32
N LEU A 119 8.81 -7.23 -11.10
CA LEU A 119 8.98 -6.43 -9.88
C LEU A 119 7.88 -5.38 -9.72
N SER A 120 7.51 -4.71 -10.81
CA SER A 120 6.42 -3.73 -10.80
C SER A 120 5.04 -4.34 -10.50
N GLN A 121 4.78 -5.58 -10.93
CA GLN A 121 3.57 -6.32 -10.53
C GLN A 121 3.63 -6.71 -9.05
N ALA A 122 4.78 -7.16 -8.55
CA ALA A 122 4.96 -7.45 -7.14
C ALA A 122 4.69 -6.20 -6.27
N GLU A 123 5.27 -5.05 -6.63
CA GLU A 123 4.98 -3.77 -5.96
C GLU A 123 3.48 -3.43 -5.99
N SER A 124 2.81 -3.67 -7.13
CA SER A 124 1.38 -3.41 -7.30
C SER A 124 0.47 -4.27 -6.41
N VAL A 125 0.94 -5.42 -5.92
CA VAL A 125 0.23 -6.20 -4.88
C VAL A 125 0.09 -5.37 -3.60
N SER A 126 1.18 -4.75 -3.14
CA SER A 126 1.16 -3.87 -1.97
C SER A 126 0.30 -2.63 -2.22
N ASP A 127 0.43 -2.02 -3.40
CA ASP A 127 -0.34 -0.82 -3.77
C ASP A 127 -1.85 -1.09 -3.77
N ALA A 128 -2.27 -2.25 -4.29
CA ALA A 128 -3.68 -2.65 -4.30
C ALA A 128 -4.23 -2.92 -2.89
N ILE A 129 -3.43 -3.50 -1.99
CA ILE A 129 -3.82 -3.76 -0.60
C ILE A 129 -3.94 -2.46 0.19
N ASN A 130 -3.00 -1.54 -0.02
CA ASN A 130 -2.95 -0.27 0.69
C ASN A 130 -3.86 0.82 0.06
N ALA A 131 -4.45 0.55 -1.10
CA ALA A 131 -5.33 1.49 -1.76
C ALA A 131 -6.59 1.75 -0.94
N THR A 132 -6.75 2.96 -0.44
CA THR A 132 -7.91 3.39 0.34
C THR A 132 -9.03 3.98 -0.53
N ARG A 133 -8.73 4.26 -1.81
CA ARG A 133 -9.62 4.87 -2.79
C ARG A 133 -9.85 3.94 -3.99
N LYS A 134 -11.08 3.93 -4.52
CA LYS A 134 -11.46 3.08 -5.66
C LYS A 134 -10.71 3.45 -6.94
N ASP A 135 -10.44 4.73 -7.19
CA ASP A 135 -9.70 5.19 -8.35
C ASP A 135 -8.22 4.79 -8.28
N VAL A 136 -7.58 4.90 -7.10
CA VAL A 136 -6.22 4.41 -6.85
C VAL A 136 -6.16 2.88 -6.98
N LEU A 137 -7.12 2.16 -6.38
CA LEU A 137 -7.20 0.70 -6.53
C LEU A 137 -7.30 0.29 -8.00
N LYS A 138 -8.06 1.01 -8.82
CA LYS A 138 -8.21 0.70 -10.25
C LYS A 138 -6.87 0.76 -10.98
N VAL A 139 -6.07 1.81 -10.77
CA VAL A 139 -4.76 1.93 -11.43
C VAL A 139 -3.74 0.93 -10.89
N ALA A 140 -3.78 0.61 -9.59
CA ALA A 140 -2.95 -0.44 -9.01
C ALA A 140 -3.29 -1.84 -9.59
N LEU A 141 -4.57 -2.15 -9.76
CA LEU A 141 -5.02 -3.40 -10.39
C LEU A 141 -4.64 -3.48 -11.88
N ASN A 142 -4.67 -2.37 -12.62
CA ASN A 142 -4.19 -2.35 -14.01
C ASN A 142 -2.69 -2.66 -14.09
N SER A 143 -1.90 -2.12 -13.16
CA SER A 143 -0.45 -2.43 -13.07
C SER A 143 -0.23 -3.88 -12.66
N LEU A 144 -0.97 -4.39 -11.66
CA LEU A 144 -0.91 -5.79 -11.23
C LEU A 144 -1.29 -6.77 -12.36
N ALA A 145 -2.24 -6.41 -13.21
CA ALA A 145 -2.62 -7.21 -14.37
C ALA A 145 -1.53 -7.27 -15.46
N GLY A 146 -0.40 -6.59 -15.28
CA GLY A 146 0.75 -6.61 -16.19
C GLY A 146 0.75 -5.53 -17.26
N GLY A 147 -0.29 -4.69 -17.35
CA GLY A 147 -0.37 -3.64 -18.37
C GLY A 147 0.78 -2.64 -18.30
N PHE A 148 1.18 -2.23 -17.09
CA PHE A 148 2.32 -1.35 -16.89
C PHE A 148 3.64 -1.99 -17.37
N ALA A 149 3.91 -3.23 -16.98
CA ALA A 149 5.11 -3.94 -17.39
C ALA A 149 5.16 -4.15 -18.90
N ALA A 150 4.03 -4.48 -19.54
CA ALA A 150 3.94 -4.65 -20.99
C ALA A 150 4.28 -3.36 -21.76
N GLU A 151 3.81 -2.19 -21.30
CA GLU A 151 4.18 -0.90 -21.88
C GLU A 151 5.69 -0.62 -21.74
N VAL A 152 6.24 -0.86 -20.53
CA VAL A 152 7.68 -0.66 -20.29
C VAL A 152 8.53 -1.57 -21.18
N PHE A 153 8.18 -2.86 -21.33
CA PHE A 153 8.85 -3.76 -22.26
C PHE A 153 8.72 -3.31 -23.71
N GLY A 154 7.54 -2.81 -24.12
CA GLY A 154 7.35 -2.27 -25.46
C GLY A 154 8.25 -1.08 -25.77
N PHE A 155 8.47 -0.18 -24.80
CA PHE A 155 9.46 0.90 -24.92
C PHE A 155 10.89 0.37 -24.96
N ALA A 156 11.22 -0.61 -24.14
CA ALA A 156 12.53 -1.24 -24.11
C ALA A 156 12.89 -1.88 -25.46
N ASP A 157 11.97 -2.59 -26.09
CA ASP A 157 12.13 -3.19 -27.43
C ASP A 157 12.33 -2.11 -28.51
N ARG A 158 11.63 -0.98 -28.41
CA ARG A 158 11.81 0.16 -29.32
C ARG A 158 13.19 0.80 -29.17
N VAL A 159 13.69 0.96 -27.94
CA VAL A 159 15.06 1.44 -27.66
C VAL A 159 16.08 0.50 -28.29
N ASP A 160 15.94 -0.81 -28.11
CA ASP A 160 16.82 -1.81 -28.72
C ASP A 160 16.73 -1.79 -30.25
N GLY A 161 15.55 -1.53 -30.81
CA GLY A 161 15.34 -1.34 -32.24
C GLY A 161 16.18 -0.20 -32.79
N VAL A 162 16.14 0.96 -32.16
CA VAL A 162 16.93 2.14 -32.54
C VAL A 162 18.42 1.88 -32.34
N ARG A 163 18.83 1.27 -31.19
CA ARG A 163 20.21 0.98 -30.87
C ARG A 163 20.90 0.09 -31.93
N LYS A 164 20.18 -0.90 -32.48
CA LYS A 164 20.70 -1.77 -33.55
C LYS A 164 21.10 -1.00 -34.79
N PHE A 165 20.37 0.06 -35.16
CA PHE A 165 20.77 0.90 -36.33
C PHE A 165 22.00 1.76 -36.02
N VAL A 166 22.12 2.30 -34.80
CA VAL A 166 23.27 3.08 -34.37
C VAL A 166 24.52 2.18 -34.31
N GLU A 167 24.43 1.00 -33.70
CA GLU A 167 25.53 0.01 -33.67
C GLU A 167 25.88 -0.46 -35.07
N GLY A 168 24.90 -0.68 -35.96
CA GLY A 168 25.13 -1.01 -37.36
C GLY A 168 25.90 0.08 -38.11
N SER A 169 25.62 1.35 -37.82
CA SER A 169 26.39 2.48 -38.43
C SER A 169 27.83 2.54 -37.95
N ILE A 170 28.11 2.09 -36.72
CA ILE A 170 29.48 2.01 -36.18
C ILE A 170 30.23 0.81 -36.79
N ASP A 171 29.60 -0.37 -36.77
CA ASP A 171 30.24 -1.63 -37.20
C ASP A 171 30.47 -1.70 -38.73
N PHE A 172 29.60 -1.07 -39.51
CA PHE A 172 29.60 -1.12 -40.97
C PHE A 172 29.81 0.27 -41.60
N SER A 173 30.69 1.07 -41.02
CA SER A 173 30.99 2.44 -41.43
C SER A 173 31.52 2.56 -42.88
N ASP A 174 32.01 1.46 -43.46
CA ASP A 174 32.57 1.40 -44.82
C ASP A 174 31.55 0.95 -45.89
N GLU A 175 30.30 0.66 -45.50
CA GLU A 175 29.23 0.26 -46.42
C GLU A 175 28.47 1.46 -47.00
N ASP A 176 27.90 1.30 -48.22
CA ASP A 176 27.13 2.35 -48.90
C ASP A 176 25.76 2.63 -48.28
N TYR A 177 25.38 1.93 -47.21
CA TYR A 177 24.09 2.09 -46.53
C TYR A 177 24.21 3.02 -45.31
N ASP A 178 23.48 4.13 -45.34
CA ASP A 178 23.41 5.08 -44.22
C ASP A 178 22.38 4.61 -43.18
N PHE A 179 22.84 3.82 -42.20
CA PHE A 179 21.99 3.25 -41.13
C PHE A 179 21.24 4.33 -40.35
N ILE A 180 21.76 5.53 -40.22
CA ILE A 180 21.16 6.62 -39.48
C ILE A 180 20.04 7.27 -40.28
N ASN A 181 20.32 7.72 -41.52
CA ASN A 181 19.34 8.43 -42.34
C ASN A 181 18.34 7.48 -43.00
N ASP A 182 18.83 6.39 -43.64
CA ASP A 182 17.95 5.41 -44.30
C ASP A 182 17.16 4.59 -43.30
N GLY A 183 17.69 4.40 -42.09
CA GLY A 183 17.03 3.75 -40.94
C GLY A 183 16.00 4.63 -40.20
N GLY A 184 15.93 5.94 -40.53
CA GLY A 184 15.01 6.87 -39.87
C GLY A 184 15.19 6.96 -38.34
N VAL A 185 16.48 6.91 -37.90
CA VAL A 185 16.82 6.81 -36.47
C VAL A 185 16.33 8.04 -35.69
N VAL A 186 16.57 9.24 -36.25
CA VAL A 186 16.20 10.50 -35.58
C VAL A 186 14.68 10.61 -35.39
N GLU A 187 13.94 10.35 -36.47
CA GLU A 187 12.46 10.36 -36.42
C GLU A 187 11.91 9.31 -35.43
N SER A 188 12.51 8.12 -35.42
CA SER A 188 12.15 7.05 -34.48
C SER A 188 12.38 7.46 -33.04
N LEU A 189 13.49 8.17 -32.75
CA LEU A 189 13.79 8.69 -31.41
C LEU A 189 12.83 9.81 -31.00
N GLU A 190 12.50 10.73 -31.93
CA GLU A 190 11.53 11.80 -31.64
C GLU A 190 10.16 11.24 -31.29
N VAL A 191 9.66 10.28 -32.05
CA VAL A 191 8.41 9.57 -31.75
C VAL A 191 8.50 8.80 -30.43
N LEU A 192 9.60 8.10 -30.21
CA LEU A 192 9.81 7.34 -28.98
C LEU A 192 9.82 8.24 -27.74
N CYS A 193 10.52 9.38 -27.77
CA CYS A 193 10.52 10.35 -26.68
C CYS A 193 9.13 10.93 -26.40
N ALA A 194 8.37 11.27 -27.46
CA ALA A 194 7.03 11.82 -27.33
C ALA A 194 6.05 10.80 -26.73
N ASP A 195 6.07 9.56 -27.23
CA ASP A 195 5.22 8.47 -26.73
C ASP A 195 5.56 8.12 -25.28
N PHE A 196 6.87 8.04 -24.97
CA PHE A 196 7.33 7.75 -23.61
C PHE A 196 6.91 8.85 -22.63
N GLY A 197 7.06 10.13 -23.01
CA GLY A 197 6.52 11.26 -22.22
C GLY A 197 5.01 11.17 -22.00
N GLY A 198 4.27 10.76 -23.02
CA GLY A 198 2.83 10.48 -22.91
C GLY A 198 2.51 9.34 -21.94
N PHE A 199 3.27 8.26 -22.00
CA PHE A 199 3.15 7.14 -21.07
C PHE A 199 3.42 7.58 -19.63
N VAL A 200 4.53 8.28 -19.36
CA VAL A 200 4.88 8.80 -18.03
C VAL A 200 3.76 9.67 -17.48
N SER A 201 3.20 10.56 -18.32
CA SER A 201 2.06 11.42 -17.93
C SER A 201 0.78 10.62 -17.64
N SER A 202 0.65 9.41 -18.18
CA SER A 202 -0.49 8.51 -17.93
C SER A 202 -0.34 7.72 -16.64
N CYS A 203 0.80 7.82 -15.95
CA CYS A 203 1.03 7.15 -14.68
C CYS A 203 0.54 8.01 -13.50
N TYR A 204 -0.17 7.38 -12.56
CA TYR A 204 -0.45 7.96 -11.26
C TYR A 204 0.75 7.77 -10.36
N VAL A 205 1.35 8.86 -9.94
CA VAL A 205 2.47 8.83 -8.99
C VAL A 205 1.90 9.02 -7.60
N SER A 206 2.02 8.00 -6.77
CA SER A 206 1.77 8.16 -5.33
C SER A 206 2.88 9.03 -4.76
N ALA A 207 2.52 10.16 -4.18
CA ALA A 207 3.47 10.81 -3.29
C ALA A 207 3.79 9.83 -2.15
N GLU A 208 5.06 9.51 -1.94
CA GLU A 208 5.55 8.63 -0.85
C GLU A 208 5.08 9.09 0.54
N ASN A 209 4.44 10.23 0.61
CA ASN A 209 3.85 10.90 1.76
C ASN A 209 2.35 11.19 1.60
N GLU A 210 1.56 10.36 0.95
CA GLU A 210 0.16 10.30 1.36
C GLU A 210 0.12 9.66 2.77
N SER A 211 0.81 10.35 3.73
CA SER A 211 0.67 10.05 5.14
C SER A 211 -0.81 10.00 5.42
N LYS A 212 -1.28 8.89 5.98
CA LYS A 212 -2.69 8.73 6.36
C LYS A 212 -3.12 10.01 7.04
N LYS A 213 -4.01 10.75 6.37
CA LYS A 213 -4.52 12.00 6.92
C LYS A 213 -5.19 11.73 8.25
N SER A 214 -4.92 12.54 9.25
CA SER A 214 -5.32 12.29 10.63
C SER A 214 -6.17 13.41 11.20
N VAL A 215 -7.22 13.01 11.93
CA VAL A 215 -8.15 13.89 12.64
C VAL A 215 -7.97 13.68 14.12
N LEU A 216 -7.68 14.76 14.85
CA LEU A 216 -7.62 14.74 16.31
C LEU A 216 -8.89 15.37 16.89
N PHE A 217 -9.57 14.65 17.78
CA PHE A 217 -10.69 15.19 18.56
C PHE A 217 -10.18 15.79 19.87
N VAL A 218 -10.51 17.07 20.13
CA VAL A 218 -10.19 17.80 21.37
C VAL A 218 -11.47 18.37 21.99
N GLY A 219 -11.41 18.87 23.20
CA GLY A 219 -12.54 19.54 23.88
C GLY A 219 -12.75 19.06 25.32
N PRO A 220 -13.70 19.67 26.06
CA PRO A 220 -13.91 19.44 27.48
C PRO A 220 -14.29 17.98 27.81
N PRO A 221 -14.10 17.54 29.07
CA PRO A 221 -14.58 16.27 29.53
C PRO A 221 -16.09 16.14 29.28
N ASN A 222 -16.55 14.95 28.95
CA ASN A 222 -17.96 14.60 28.70
C ASN A 222 -18.65 15.31 27.52
N SER A 223 -17.95 16.07 26.69
CA SER A 223 -18.51 16.66 25.46
C SER A 223 -18.93 15.62 24.41
N GLY A 224 -18.64 14.35 24.61
CA GLY A 224 -19.06 13.26 23.73
C GLY A 224 -18.06 12.89 22.63
N LYS A 225 -16.78 13.23 22.77
CA LYS A 225 -15.71 12.85 21.84
C LYS A 225 -15.69 11.36 21.54
N SER A 226 -15.64 10.52 22.56
CA SER A 226 -15.64 9.06 22.41
C SER A 226 -16.93 8.51 21.80
N SER A 227 -18.09 9.16 22.08
CA SER A 227 -19.35 8.80 21.43
C SER A 227 -19.34 9.16 19.95
N LEU A 228 -18.79 10.32 19.60
CA LEU A 228 -18.63 10.76 18.22
C LEU A 228 -17.63 9.84 17.47
N PHE A 229 -16.50 9.53 18.10
CA PHE A 229 -15.53 8.55 17.62
C PHE A 229 -16.20 7.20 17.30
N ASN A 230 -16.87 6.60 18.27
CA ASN A 230 -17.55 5.32 18.08
C ASN A 230 -18.64 5.39 17.01
N ARG A 231 -19.31 6.53 16.89
CA ARG A 231 -20.35 6.74 15.87
C ARG A 231 -19.76 6.83 14.47
N LEU A 232 -18.62 7.47 14.31
CA LEU A 232 -17.89 7.52 13.03
C LEU A 232 -17.41 6.13 12.63
N LEU A 233 -16.94 5.32 13.57
CA LEU A 233 -16.54 3.93 13.36
C LEU A 233 -17.71 2.98 13.05
N GLY A 234 -18.86 3.17 13.68
CA GLY A 234 -20.00 2.24 13.61
C GLY A 234 -20.85 2.33 12.35
N PHE A 235 -20.78 3.41 11.57
CA PHE A 235 -21.57 3.57 10.33
C PHE A 235 -20.86 3.08 9.06
N ASP A 236 -19.56 3.18 9.04
CA ASP A 236 -18.73 2.72 7.92
C ASP A 236 -17.80 1.65 8.48
N ARG A 237 -17.64 0.54 7.78
CA ARG A 237 -16.79 -0.58 8.21
C ARG A 237 -15.41 -0.08 8.60
N ALA A 238 -15.24 0.24 9.88
CA ALA A 238 -13.94 0.55 10.43
C ALA A 238 -13.14 -0.74 10.47
N LEU A 239 -12.07 -0.75 9.71
CA LEU A 239 -11.02 -1.72 9.92
C LEU A 239 -10.20 -1.21 11.11
N VAL A 240 -10.42 -1.79 12.28
CA VAL A 240 -9.53 -1.60 13.42
C VAL A 240 -8.22 -2.28 13.03
N SER A 241 -7.19 -1.50 12.81
CA SER A 241 -5.85 -2.01 12.57
C SER A 241 -5.20 -2.24 13.92
N ASP A 242 -5.22 -3.47 14.42
CA ASP A 242 -4.45 -3.91 15.58
C ASP A 242 -2.95 -4.17 15.25
N SER A 243 -2.40 -3.53 14.23
CA SER A 243 -0.98 -3.65 13.92
C SER A 243 -0.15 -2.80 14.90
N ALA A 244 0.14 -3.36 16.05
CA ALA A 244 1.23 -2.92 16.91
C ALA A 244 2.55 -3.21 16.20
N GLY A 245 3.31 -2.20 15.82
CA GLY A 245 4.69 -2.42 15.35
C GLY A 245 5.27 -1.46 14.31
N THR A 246 4.61 -0.38 13.90
CA THR A 246 5.25 0.64 13.08
C THR A 246 5.29 1.99 13.80
N THR A 247 6.41 2.69 13.69
CA THR A 247 6.77 3.93 14.40
C THR A 247 5.89 5.17 14.12
N ARG A 248 4.60 4.99 13.76
CA ARG A 248 3.58 6.03 13.57
C ARG A 248 2.38 5.88 14.51
N ASP A 249 2.60 5.42 15.71
CA ASP A 249 1.68 4.91 16.75
C ASP A 249 0.64 5.89 17.33
N LEU A 250 0.06 6.80 16.56
CA LEU A 250 -0.95 7.72 17.07
C LEU A 250 -2.34 7.53 16.44
N ILE A 251 -2.46 6.80 15.35
CA ILE A 251 -3.74 6.54 14.70
C ILE A 251 -4.34 5.28 15.32
N GLU A 252 -5.40 5.43 16.12
CA GLU A 252 -6.07 4.31 16.80
C GLU A 252 -7.10 3.61 15.91
N SER A 253 -7.63 4.30 14.89
CA SER A 253 -8.63 3.72 13.98
C SER A 253 -8.70 4.50 12.67
N GLU A 254 -9.08 3.82 11.61
CA GLU A 254 -9.26 4.39 10.27
C GLU A 254 -10.72 4.38 9.86
N VAL A 255 -11.19 5.51 9.33
CA VAL A 255 -12.56 5.70 8.82
C VAL A 255 -12.52 5.84 7.30
N PHE A 256 -13.35 5.04 6.62
CA PHE A 256 -13.55 5.10 5.18
C PHE A 256 -14.88 5.77 4.87
N TYR A 257 -14.87 6.87 4.11
CA TYR A 257 -16.09 7.57 3.73
C TYR A 257 -15.93 8.28 2.39
N ASN A 258 -16.91 8.15 1.50
CA ASN A 258 -16.97 8.82 0.19
C ASN A 258 -15.65 8.78 -0.61
N ASN A 259 -15.05 7.60 -0.73
CA ASN A 259 -13.79 7.39 -1.47
C ASN A 259 -12.57 8.11 -0.88
N SER A 260 -12.61 8.44 0.42
CA SER A 260 -11.49 8.97 1.22
C SER A 260 -11.33 8.13 2.47
N SER A 261 -10.11 8.06 2.99
CA SER A 261 -9.84 7.51 4.30
C SER A 261 -9.10 8.53 5.16
N PHE A 262 -9.34 8.48 6.46
CA PHE A 262 -8.59 9.26 7.44
C PHE A 262 -8.46 8.51 8.76
N GLY A 263 -7.31 8.66 9.38
CA GLY A 263 -7.05 8.14 10.70
C GLY A 263 -7.66 9.02 11.77
N ILE A 264 -8.18 8.42 12.83
CA ILE A 264 -8.59 9.16 14.03
C ILE A 264 -7.57 8.96 15.13
N ILE A 265 -7.13 10.06 15.72
CA ILE A 265 -6.26 10.08 16.90
C ILE A 265 -7.16 10.25 18.13
N ASP A 266 -7.17 9.28 19.05
CA ASP A 266 -7.92 9.43 20.29
C ASP A 266 -7.22 10.37 21.27
N SER A 267 -8.03 11.25 21.84
CA SER A 267 -7.63 12.10 22.96
C SER A 267 -7.78 11.42 24.33
N ALA A 268 -8.40 10.23 24.41
CA ALA A 268 -8.72 9.57 25.69
C ALA A 268 -7.48 9.10 26.48
N GLY A 269 -6.30 8.96 25.83
CA GLY A 269 -5.03 8.72 26.51
C GLY A 269 -4.54 9.88 27.41
N ILE A 270 -5.23 11.03 27.39
CA ILE A 270 -4.95 12.19 28.27
C ILE A 270 -5.54 12.00 29.66
N ARG A 271 -6.31 10.90 29.89
CA ARG A 271 -6.88 10.59 31.20
C ARG A 271 -6.00 9.62 31.97
N LYS A 272 -5.08 10.11 32.81
CA LYS A 272 -4.76 9.51 34.13
C LYS A 272 -3.93 10.48 34.95
N THR A 273 -4.50 10.84 36.06
CA THR A 273 -4.01 11.31 37.34
C THR A 273 -4.36 12.74 37.67
N GLU A 274 -5.28 12.86 38.61
CA GLU A 274 -5.45 14.00 39.49
C GLU A 274 -4.16 14.11 40.32
N ASP A 275 -3.58 15.28 40.37
CA ASP A 275 -2.37 15.70 41.11
C ASP A 275 -1.02 15.57 40.38
N LYS A 276 -0.63 16.65 39.70
CA LYS A 276 0.69 17.03 39.13
C LYS A 276 0.84 17.17 37.62
N ILE A 277 -0.23 17.23 36.82
CA ILE A 277 -0.13 17.04 35.36
C ILE A 277 -0.80 18.14 34.52
N GLU A 278 -0.94 19.34 35.00
CA GLU A 278 -1.39 20.42 34.08
C GLU A 278 -0.37 20.73 32.99
N LYS A 279 0.93 20.69 33.31
CA LYS A 279 1.98 20.95 32.29
C LYS A 279 2.23 19.78 31.34
N ASP A 280 2.31 18.56 31.86
CA ASP A 280 2.58 17.36 31.05
C ASP A 280 1.40 17.00 30.12
N GLY A 281 0.16 17.26 30.58
CA GLY A 281 -1.05 17.08 29.77
C GLY A 281 -1.16 18.07 28.61
N VAL A 282 -0.74 19.32 28.80
CA VAL A 282 -0.71 20.35 27.75
C VAL A 282 0.39 20.05 26.73
N GLU A 283 1.58 19.62 27.16
CA GLU A 283 2.67 19.25 26.24
C GLU A 283 2.30 18.02 25.40
N LEU A 284 1.64 17.03 26.01
CA LEU A 284 1.17 15.84 25.29
C LEU A 284 0.06 16.18 24.26
N ALA A 285 -0.87 17.07 24.63
CA ALA A 285 -1.89 17.58 23.74
C ALA A 285 -1.29 18.38 22.58
N LEU A 286 -0.33 19.26 22.85
CA LEU A 286 0.41 20.01 21.84
C LEU A 286 1.19 19.07 20.89
N GLY A 287 1.80 18.03 21.43
CA GLY A 287 2.48 17.00 20.64
C GLY A 287 1.54 16.28 19.67
N LYS A 288 0.33 15.94 20.11
CA LYS A 288 -0.72 15.31 19.26
C LYS A 288 -1.30 16.30 18.24
N ILE A 289 -1.55 17.55 18.64
CA ILE A 289 -2.02 18.62 17.73
C ILE A 289 -1.01 18.85 16.61
N LYS A 290 0.29 18.90 16.91
CA LYS A 290 1.35 19.07 15.91
C LYS A 290 1.38 17.94 14.88
N LYS A 291 1.00 16.74 15.24
CA LYS A 291 1.02 15.55 14.38
C LYS A 291 -0.28 15.35 13.58
N ALA A 292 -1.41 15.90 14.03
CA ALA A 292 -2.68 15.81 13.33
C ALA A 292 -2.72 16.73 12.11
N ASP A 293 -3.44 16.31 11.06
CA ASP A 293 -3.70 17.15 9.87
C ASP A 293 -4.92 18.06 10.04
N VAL A 294 -5.91 17.63 10.82
CA VAL A 294 -7.11 18.40 11.17
C VAL A 294 -7.39 18.27 12.66
N VAL A 295 -7.76 19.36 13.29
CA VAL A 295 -8.19 19.39 14.69
C VAL A 295 -9.68 19.67 14.77
N VAL A 296 -10.43 18.82 15.48
CA VAL A 296 -11.87 18.94 15.69
C VAL A 296 -12.14 19.17 17.18
N ALA A 297 -12.62 20.35 17.52
CA ALA A 297 -13.00 20.70 18.88
C ALA A 297 -14.49 20.37 19.11
N VAL A 298 -14.78 19.46 20.06
CA VAL A 298 -16.12 18.97 20.37
C VAL A 298 -16.59 19.54 21.69
N PHE A 299 -17.74 20.21 21.66
CA PHE A 299 -18.39 20.86 22.80
C PHE A 299 -19.81 20.29 22.98
N ASP A 300 -20.35 20.39 24.18
CA ASP A 300 -21.77 20.11 24.51
C ASP A 300 -22.49 21.35 25.10
N SER A 301 -21.82 22.48 25.08
CA SER A 301 -22.31 23.80 25.50
C SER A 301 -21.46 24.89 24.86
N GLU A 302 -21.93 26.11 24.89
CA GLU A 302 -21.21 27.27 24.38
C GLU A 302 -20.12 27.72 25.38
N ASP A 303 -18.87 27.31 25.06
CA ASP A 303 -17.66 27.73 25.79
C ASP A 303 -16.70 28.46 24.83
N VAL A 304 -16.97 29.75 24.65
CA VAL A 304 -16.20 30.63 23.74
C VAL A 304 -14.74 30.79 24.20
N ALA A 305 -14.49 30.76 25.50
CA ALA A 305 -13.13 30.91 26.03
C ALA A 305 -12.26 29.70 25.66
N MET A 306 -12.74 28.49 25.92
CA MET A 306 -12.05 27.25 25.58
C MET A 306 -11.95 27.05 24.06
N LYS A 307 -12.97 27.46 23.29
CA LYS A 307 -12.92 27.44 21.83
C LYS A 307 -11.76 28.27 21.29
N ASN A 308 -11.59 29.51 21.80
CA ASN A 308 -10.51 30.41 21.37
C ASN A 308 -9.12 29.89 21.80
N GLU A 309 -9.02 29.29 22.98
CA GLU A 309 -7.78 28.66 23.44
C GLU A 309 -7.37 27.47 22.54
N LEU A 310 -8.30 26.56 22.25
CA LEU A 310 -8.03 25.43 21.36
C LEU A 310 -7.72 25.87 19.93
N ALA A 311 -8.40 26.89 19.42
CA ALA A 311 -8.11 27.46 18.11
C ALA A 311 -6.69 28.06 18.03
N ALA A 312 -6.25 28.75 19.09
CA ALA A 312 -4.90 29.29 19.19
C ALA A 312 -3.82 28.17 19.22
N LEU A 313 -4.14 27.03 19.83
CA LEU A 313 -3.23 25.86 19.86
C LEU A 313 -3.17 25.09 18.53
N ALA A 314 -4.21 25.18 17.70
CA ALA A 314 -4.26 24.48 16.41
C ALA A 314 -3.33 25.13 15.36
N LEU A 315 -2.85 26.35 15.60
CA LEU A 315 -1.93 27.10 14.72
C LEU A 315 -2.44 27.18 13.27
N ASP A 316 -1.62 26.78 12.30
CA ASP A 316 -1.91 26.87 10.86
C ASP A 316 -2.70 25.67 10.30
N LYS A 317 -3.32 24.86 11.16
CA LYS A 317 -4.07 23.67 10.75
C LYS A 317 -5.55 23.95 10.59
N PRO A 318 -6.24 23.23 9.70
CA PRO A 318 -7.70 23.25 9.65
C PRO A 318 -8.27 22.91 11.04
N PHE A 319 -9.07 23.84 11.57
CA PHE A 319 -9.71 23.72 12.87
C PHE A 319 -11.21 23.78 12.70
N LEU A 320 -11.90 22.72 13.12
CA LEU A 320 -13.35 22.60 13.05
C LEU A 320 -13.94 22.58 14.45
N THR A 321 -15.09 23.23 14.63
CA THR A 321 -15.83 23.27 15.89
C THR A 321 -17.15 22.54 15.77
N VAL A 322 -17.45 21.66 16.73
CA VAL A 322 -18.62 20.80 16.74
C VAL A 322 -19.40 20.98 18.02
N LEU A 323 -20.66 21.39 17.93
CA LEU A 323 -21.63 21.30 19.01
C LEU A 323 -22.28 19.92 18.96
N ASN A 324 -22.01 19.11 19.96
CA ASN A 324 -22.59 17.76 20.09
C ASN A 324 -23.78 17.76 21.04
N LYS A 325 -24.55 16.66 21.06
CA LYS A 325 -25.72 16.43 21.92
C LYS A 325 -26.92 17.34 21.61
N ILE A 326 -27.09 17.75 20.35
CA ILE A 326 -28.29 18.54 19.95
C ILE A 326 -29.63 17.81 20.16
N ASP A 327 -29.60 16.53 20.52
CA ASP A 327 -30.76 15.77 20.96
C ASP A 327 -31.21 16.10 22.38
N LEU A 328 -30.40 16.84 23.13
CA LEU A 328 -30.75 17.39 24.42
C LEU A 328 -30.94 18.90 24.20
N ASP A 329 -32.00 19.54 24.69
CA ASP A 329 -32.22 21.00 24.58
C ASP A 329 -30.98 21.78 25.10
N VAL A 330 -29.93 21.79 24.32
CA VAL A 330 -28.66 22.44 24.68
C VAL A 330 -28.75 23.91 24.34
N ALA A 331 -28.55 24.76 25.34
CA ALA A 331 -28.47 26.21 25.13
C ALA A 331 -27.17 26.53 24.39
N GLY A 332 -27.22 26.69 23.09
CA GLY A 332 -26.13 27.12 22.23
C GLY A 332 -26.68 27.72 20.95
N ASP A 333 -26.10 28.83 20.51
CA ASP A 333 -26.37 29.38 19.18
C ASP A 333 -25.67 28.48 18.14
N GLU A 334 -26.45 27.74 17.34
CA GLU A 334 -25.92 26.89 16.26
C GLU A 334 -25.02 27.67 15.30
N GLY A 335 -25.17 28.98 15.20
CA GLY A 335 -24.35 29.86 14.37
C GLY A 335 -22.90 30.10 14.88
N VAL A 336 -22.60 29.69 16.11
CA VAL A 336 -21.26 29.83 16.70
C VAL A 336 -20.32 28.67 16.37
N PHE A 337 -20.86 27.53 15.96
CA PHE A 337 -20.12 26.31 15.63
C PHE A 337 -20.20 26.00 14.13
N ASP A 338 -19.16 25.36 13.59
CA ASP A 338 -19.14 24.93 12.21
C ASP A 338 -20.15 23.80 11.94
N PHE A 339 -20.37 22.94 12.96
CA PHE A 339 -21.31 21.84 12.91
C PHE A 339 -22.09 21.69 14.21
N ALA A 340 -23.38 21.42 14.08
CA ALA A 340 -24.26 20.98 15.17
C ALA A 340 -24.69 19.54 14.89
N LEU A 341 -24.43 18.61 15.81
CA LEU A 341 -24.70 17.19 15.62
C LEU A 341 -25.05 16.46 16.90
N SER A 342 -25.60 15.25 16.76
CA SER A 342 -25.78 14.31 17.86
C SER A 342 -25.06 13.00 17.55
N ALA A 343 -24.02 12.69 18.28
CA ALA A 343 -23.36 11.40 18.23
C ALA A 343 -24.31 10.24 18.61
N LYS A 344 -25.35 10.50 19.43
CA LYS A 344 -26.32 9.52 19.87
C LYS A 344 -27.34 9.18 18.78
N THR A 345 -27.98 10.16 18.17
CA THR A 345 -29.03 9.98 17.16
C THR A 345 -28.51 9.85 15.74
N GLY A 346 -27.35 10.45 15.45
CA GLY A 346 -26.74 10.51 14.12
C GLY A 346 -27.11 11.77 13.32
N ALA A 347 -27.90 12.68 13.89
CA ALA A 347 -28.24 13.95 13.26
C ALA A 347 -26.95 14.77 13.00
N GLY A 348 -26.81 15.39 11.82
CA GLY A 348 -25.66 16.22 11.44
C GLY A 348 -24.37 15.49 11.10
N ILE A 349 -24.27 14.17 11.34
CA ILE A 349 -23.04 13.38 11.13
C ILE A 349 -22.64 13.34 9.65
N SER A 350 -23.60 13.24 8.74
CA SER A 350 -23.31 13.15 7.28
C SER A 350 -22.62 14.40 6.74
N ASP A 351 -23.08 15.58 7.17
CA ASP A 351 -22.49 16.86 6.74
C ASP A 351 -21.08 17.05 7.30
N PHE A 352 -20.89 16.67 8.55
CA PHE A 352 -19.59 16.66 9.20
C PHE A 352 -18.61 15.71 8.48
N LYS A 353 -19.00 14.46 8.15
CA LYS A 353 -18.19 13.52 7.37
C LYS A 353 -17.85 14.05 5.98
N ASN A 354 -18.82 14.66 5.30
CA ASN A 354 -18.61 15.27 3.98
C ASN A 354 -17.55 16.39 4.06
N CYS A 355 -17.60 17.23 5.09
CA CYS A 355 -16.62 18.28 5.29
C CYS A 355 -15.21 17.70 5.50
N ILE A 356 -15.03 16.75 6.40
CA ILE A 356 -13.72 16.11 6.62
C ILE A 356 -13.23 15.46 5.33
N SER A 357 -14.08 14.69 4.63
CA SER A 357 -13.71 14.08 3.35
C SER A 357 -13.30 15.12 2.31
N ASN A 358 -13.92 16.30 2.31
CA ASN A 358 -13.57 17.41 1.41
C ASN A 358 -12.24 18.09 1.76
N LEU A 359 -11.89 18.19 3.06
CA LEU A 359 -10.61 18.71 3.51
C LEU A 359 -9.45 17.80 3.08
N PHE A 360 -9.72 16.50 2.98
CA PHE A 360 -8.75 15.50 2.54
C PHE A 360 -8.91 15.13 1.06
N LYS A 361 -9.53 16.01 0.25
CA LYS A 361 -9.61 15.78 -1.20
C LYS A 361 -8.21 15.69 -1.77
N HIS A 362 -7.84 14.46 -2.09
CA HIS A 362 -6.67 14.17 -2.90
C HIS A 362 -6.91 14.61 -4.35
N THR A 363 -5.84 14.92 -5.05
CA THR A 363 -5.89 15.06 -6.51
C THR A 363 -6.58 13.82 -7.07
N LYS A 364 -7.71 13.98 -7.77
CA LYS A 364 -8.38 12.84 -8.40
C LYS A 364 -7.36 12.15 -9.30
N VAL A 365 -7.32 10.84 -9.26
CA VAL A 365 -6.76 10.06 -10.36
C VAL A 365 -7.59 10.43 -11.57
N GLY A 366 -7.02 11.23 -12.49
CA GLY A 366 -7.68 11.66 -13.70
C GLY A 366 -7.74 10.50 -14.71
N ASP A 367 -7.17 10.73 -15.88
CA ASP A 367 -7.08 9.71 -16.95
C ASP A 367 -5.87 8.77 -16.79
N GLN A 368 -5.22 8.78 -15.60
CA GLN A 368 -4.09 7.90 -15.34
C GLN A 368 -4.52 6.43 -15.41
N LYS A 369 -3.66 5.63 -16.04
CA LYS A 369 -3.90 4.22 -16.31
C LYS A 369 -3.18 3.28 -15.37
N TYR A 370 -1.98 3.66 -14.94
CA TYR A 370 -1.05 2.81 -14.20
C TYR A 370 -0.57 3.48 -12.92
N PHE A 371 -0.15 2.67 -11.96
CA PHE A 371 0.45 3.16 -10.72
C PHE A 371 1.97 3.18 -10.87
N ALA A 372 2.61 4.32 -10.55
CA ALA A 372 4.05 4.46 -10.54
C ALA A 372 4.54 4.94 -9.16
N ARG A 373 5.65 4.40 -8.69
CA ARG A 373 6.34 4.80 -7.46
C ARG A 373 7.44 5.80 -7.76
N SER A 374 7.94 6.51 -6.76
CA SER A 374 9.05 7.47 -6.90
C SER A 374 10.30 6.83 -7.51
N ARG A 375 10.53 5.53 -7.27
CA ARG A 375 11.59 4.76 -7.93
C ARG A 375 11.39 4.75 -9.44
N HIS A 376 10.19 4.46 -9.91
CA HIS A 376 9.86 4.43 -11.34
C HIS A 376 10.04 5.80 -11.98
N VAL A 377 9.59 6.87 -11.31
CA VAL A 377 9.74 8.26 -11.81
C VAL A 377 11.20 8.59 -12.05
N ARG A 378 12.08 8.31 -11.08
CA ARG A 378 13.54 8.54 -11.25
C ARG A 378 14.13 7.77 -12.43
N LEU A 379 13.70 6.52 -12.62
CA LEU A 379 14.16 5.70 -13.74
C LEU A 379 13.61 6.21 -15.08
N PHE A 380 12.37 6.72 -15.11
CA PHE A 380 11.79 7.34 -16.31
C PHE A 380 12.52 8.62 -16.69
N ASP A 381 12.84 9.49 -15.72
CA ASP A 381 13.61 10.71 -15.96
C ASP A 381 15.00 10.37 -16.48
N SER A 382 15.67 9.36 -15.91
CA SER A 382 16.97 8.88 -16.41
C SER A 382 16.86 8.35 -17.84
N CYS A 383 15.87 7.53 -18.14
CA CYS A 383 15.61 6.99 -19.47
C CYS A 383 15.39 8.12 -20.49
N LEU A 384 14.51 9.07 -20.18
CA LEU A 384 14.19 10.19 -21.08
C LEU A 384 15.42 11.06 -21.35
N THR A 385 16.21 11.34 -20.32
CA THR A 385 17.48 12.10 -20.47
C THR A 385 18.42 11.37 -21.40
N SER A 386 18.65 10.08 -21.19
CA SER A 386 19.54 9.26 -22.04
C SER A 386 19.05 9.22 -23.49
N LEU A 387 17.74 9.09 -23.74
CA LEU A 387 17.18 9.13 -25.11
C LEU A 387 17.41 10.48 -25.78
N GLN A 388 17.23 11.58 -25.04
CA GLN A 388 17.46 12.94 -25.56
C GLN A 388 18.95 13.21 -25.84
N ASP A 389 19.84 12.78 -24.96
CA ASP A 389 21.29 12.95 -25.14
C ASP A 389 21.78 12.15 -26.34
N SER A 390 21.32 10.91 -26.51
CA SER A 390 21.58 10.11 -27.70
C SER A 390 21.13 10.81 -28.98
N MET A 391 19.91 11.33 -28.99
CA MET A 391 19.33 12.05 -30.16
C MET A 391 20.15 13.29 -30.50
N ILE A 392 20.64 14.05 -29.51
CA ILE A 392 21.47 15.24 -29.74
C ILE A 392 22.80 14.84 -30.45
N LYS A 393 23.47 13.79 -29.95
CA LYS A 393 24.73 13.27 -30.50
C LYS A 393 24.54 12.77 -31.93
N ILE A 394 23.49 12.01 -32.20
CA ILE A 394 23.18 11.50 -33.55
C ILE A 394 22.90 12.66 -34.51
N LYS A 395 22.14 13.68 -34.13
CA LYS A 395 21.88 14.87 -34.97
C LYS A 395 23.12 15.69 -35.24
N ALA A 396 24.09 15.71 -34.33
CA ALA A 396 25.36 16.37 -34.51
C ALA A 396 26.29 15.60 -35.47
N GLY A 397 26.01 14.31 -35.70
CA GLY A 397 26.87 13.45 -36.53
C GLY A 397 28.21 13.12 -35.88
N GLU A 398 28.30 13.22 -34.55
CA GLU A 398 29.52 13.02 -33.76
C GLU A 398 29.23 11.96 -32.69
N ASP A 399 30.30 11.23 -32.26
CA ASP A 399 30.29 10.34 -31.11
C ASP A 399 29.18 9.28 -31.11
N LEU A 400 28.94 8.55 -32.22
CA LEU A 400 27.95 7.49 -32.32
C LEU A 400 28.11 6.41 -31.24
N ASP A 401 29.36 6.12 -30.85
CA ASP A 401 29.64 5.20 -29.73
C ASP A 401 29.00 5.68 -28.40
N LEU A 402 29.11 6.98 -28.15
CA LEU A 402 28.47 7.58 -26.95
C LEU A 402 26.93 7.61 -27.09
N ALA A 403 26.42 7.81 -28.31
CA ALA A 403 24.96 7.72 -28.53
C ALA A 403 24.44 6.30 -28.32
N ALA A 404 25.17 5.28 -28.75
CA ALA A 404 24.83 3.87 -28.49
C ALA A 404 24.86 3.54 -26.99
N GLU A 405 25.85 4.11 -26.26
CA GLU A 405 25.92 3.95 -24.80
C GLU A 405 24.75 4.64 -24.09
N ASP A 406 24.33 5.83 -24.50
CA ASP A 406 23.14 6.47 -23.95
C ASP A 406 21.86 5.62 -24.17
N LEU A 407 21.70 5.03 -25.37
CA LEU A 407 20.60 4.10 -25.64
C LEU A 407 20.68 2.86 -24.75
N ARG A 408 21.87 2.34 -24.48
CA ARG A 408 22.08 1.24 -23.56
C ARG A 408 21.66 1.63 -22.12
N LEU A 409 22.01 2.83 -21.67
CA LEU A 409 21.61 3.36 -20.36
C LEU A 409 20.10 3.56 -20.27
N ALA A 410 19.46 4.07 -21.33
CA ALA A 410 18.00 4.17 -21.40
C ALA A 410 17.35 2.79 -21.24
N ARG A 411 17.88 1.77 -21.95
CA ARG A 411 17.41 0.37 -21.84
C ARG A 411 17.57 -0.18 -20.42
N VAL A 412 18.70 0.04 -19.78
CA VAL A 412 18.95 -0.39 -18.39
C VAL A 412 17.95 0.25 -17.44
N SER A 413 17.65 1.54 -17.60
CA SER A 413 16.65 2.22 -16.77
C SER A 413 15.26 1.57 -16.89
N LEU A 414 14.85 1.14 -18.09
CA LEU A 414 13.59 0.43 -18.31
C LEU A 414 13.61 -0.99 -17.71
N ASP A 415 14.73 -1.71 -17.82
CA ASP A 415 14.92 -3.02 -17.21
C ASP A 415 14.81 -2.96 -15.69
N ASP A 416 15.38 -1.93 -15.07
CA ASP A 416 15.33 -1.73 -13.64
C ASP A 416 13.89 -1.41 -13.12
N VAL A 417 13.02 -0.80 -13.95
CA VAL A 417 11.61 -0.58 -13.62
C VAL A 417 10.89 -1.91 -13.39
N VAL A 418 11.08 -2.87 -14.28
CA VAL A 418 10.40 -4.18 -14.25
C VAL A 418 11.17 -5.26 -13.49
N GLY A 419 12.44 -4.97 -13.13
CA GLY A 419 13.25 -5.84 -12.29
C GLY A 419 13.97 -6.95 -13.02
N VAL A 420 14.40 -6.73 -14.29
CA VAL A 420 15.16 -7.73 -15.06
C VAL A 420 16.51 -8.04 -14.41
N LYS A 421 17.14 -7.04 -13.80
CA LYS A 421 18.38 -7.19 -13.02
C LYS A 421 18.26 -6.39 -11.73
N THR A 422 17.96 -7.08 -10.63
CA THR A 422 17.71 -6.43 -9.34
C THR A 422 18.74 -6.87 -8.32
N SER A 423 19.25 -5.94 -7.51
CA SER A 423 20.12 -6.29 -6.39
C SER A 423 19.29 -6.81 -5.21
N ASP A 424 19.87 -7.73 -4.41
CA ASP A 424 19.24 -8.25 -3.20
C ASP A 424 18.89 -7.15 -2.18
N SER A 425 19.71 -6.09 -2.14
CA SER A 425 19.43 -4.91 -1.29
C SER A 425 18.14 -4.22 -1.68
N LEU A 426 17.93 -3.95 -2.98
CA LEU A 426 16.70 -3.33 -3.47
C LEU A 426 15.47 -4.21 -3.23
N LEU A 427 15.60 -5.52 -3.43
CA LEU A 427 14.53 -6.47 -3.11
C LEU A 427 14.19 -6.44 -1.61
N GLY A 428 15.22 -6.40 -0.74
CA GLY A 428 15.03 -6.25 0.69
C GLY A 428 14.22 -5.00 1.04
N ASP A 429 14.60 -3.85 0.50
CA ASP A 429 13.92 -2.57 0.75
C ASP A 429 12.45 -2.60 0.27
N ILE A 430 12.20 -3.14 -0.92
CA ILE A 430 10.83 -3.20 -1.47
C ILE A 430 9.93 -4.13 -0.66
N PHE A 431 10.41 -5.33 -0.29
CA PHE A 431 9.57 -6.34 0.35
C PHE A 431 9.41 -6.13 1.86
N ASN A 432 10.31 -5.39 2.52
CA ASN A 432 10.13 -5.01 3.93
C ASN A 432 8.89 -4.14 4.20
N ASP A 433 8.41 -3.43 3.19
CA ASP A 433 7.18 -2.62 3.28
C ASP A 433 5.88 -3.43 3.11
N PHE A 434 5.99 -4.73 2.87
CA PHE A 434 4.82 -5.60 2.68
C PHE A 434 4.30 -6.14 4.00
N CYS A 435 3.02 -6.53 4.00
CA CYS A 435 2.46 -7.29 5.11
C CYS A 435 3.03 -8.71 5.17
N ILE A 436 3.16 -9.26 6.38
CA ILE A 436 3.47 -10.68 6.60
C ILE A 436 2.34 -11.52 5.99
N GLY A 437 2.69 -12.63 5.33
CA GLY A 437 1.73 -13.51 4.66
C GLY A 437 1.39 -13.11 3.22
N LYS A 438 2.12 -12.11 2.68
CA LYS A 438 2.03 -11.68 1.26
C LYS A 438 3.34 -11.85 0.51
#